data_6e4fbe6a71a27f0bd025b33dae79106c
#
_entry.id   6e4fbe6a71a27f0bd025b33dae79106c
#
_cell.length_a   1.000
_cell.length_b   1.000
_cell.length_c   1.000
_cell.angle_alpha   90.00
_cell.angle_beta   90.00
_cell.angle_gamma   90.00
#
_symmetry.space_group_name_H-M   'P 1'
#
loop_
_entity.id
_entity.type
_entity.pdbx_description
1 polymer ?
#
loop_
_entity_poly.entity_id
_entity_poly.type
_entity_poly.pdbx_seq_one_letter_code
_entity_poly.pdbx_strand_id
1 'polypeptide(L)'
;MIKLPFADPGTPDTRSPVRFLVWVGRQQLGTLLAGVFFGVLWMVSQALMPAAIGRAIQDGIVDDDSRALAIWALILLGLGATTAAAGVMRHRCAVSNWLQASFRMAQVVAHHAARTGHAIKKEHSTGEVVATVSNDAMRAGGAFDITARLSGAIVSYIVVAIILLSASVTLGLVVLLGVPVLVLLMGTVIKPLQARQAEQREEVGKLTALGADTAAGLRVLRGIGGEKAFFHRYKDRSQEVRQAGVRVALPQSTLDAAQVFVPGLFVVLVTWLSARFALSGQIDVGDLVAFYGYAAFLVLPLRTAAEAVDTKRMLAILAVERDISEPEHPVEEPPEGTPLRDLGSGLLIEPGKLVGVVSAKPDEAARIADRLGRFRDDDGVVLGDVHLDDLPIEAVRRRIVVSEADPVIFSGTLRSELDPWGRVDGQDEKIHAAIAIANAEDVIEALPEGLDAYVDERGRSFSGGQRQRLVLARALLSDAEMLVLV
;
A
#
# COMPACT_ATOMS: atom_id res chain seq x y z
N MET A 1 12.39 19.35 -1.47
CA MET A 1 11.63 18.15 -1.87
C MET A 1 12.26 16.94 -1.22
N ILE A 2 11.47 16.10 -0.59
CA ILE A 2 11.96 14.82 -0.06
C ILE A 2 12.27 13.92 -1.27
N LYS A 3 13.47 13.33 -1.28
CA LYS A 3 13.83 12.37 -2.32
C LYS A 3 13.12 11.05 -2.05
N LEU A 4 12.38 10.56 -3.03
CA LEU A 4 11.76 9.24 -3.05
C LEU A 4 12.44 8.40 -4.15
N PRO A 5 12.67 7.11 -3.91
CA PRO A 5 12.43 6.32 -2.71
C PRO A 5 13.32 6.75 -1.53
N PHE A 6 12.93 6.36 -0.30
CA PHE A 6 13.77 6.61 0.88
C PHE A 6 15.02 5.71 0.85
N ALA A 7 16.15 6.24 1.27
CA ALA A 7 17.39 5.44 1.38
C ALA A 7 17.22 4.32 2.44
N ASP A 8 16.55 4.64 3.55
CA ASP A 8 16.16 3.70 4.58
C ASP A 8 14.67 3.92 4.91
N PRO A 9 13.77 2.96 4.66
CA PRO A 9 12.37 3.08 5.02
C PRO A 9 12.13 2.98 6.53
N GLY A 10 13.10 2.48 7.32
CA GLY A 10 13.03 2.25 8.77
C GLY A 10 12.37 0.94 9.18
N THR A 11 12.41 0.64 10.48
CA THR A 11 11.80 -0.56 11.08
C THR A 11 10.41 -0.25 11.60
N PRO A 12 9.34 -0.88 11.08
CA PRO A 12 7.96 -0.60 11.45
C PRO A 12 7.59 -1.18 12.82
N ASP A 13 6.68 -0.53 13.54
CA ASP A 13 5.99 -1.13 14.70
C ASP A 13 4.77 -1.93 14.20
N THR A 14 4.92 -3.25 14.10
CA THR A 14 3.91 -4.17 13.53
C THR A 14 2.92 -4.73 14.56
N ARG A 15 3.03 -4.37 15.85
CA ARG A 15 2.22 -4.92 16.95
C ARG A 15 0.72 -4.64 16.81
N SER A 16 0.33 -3.60 16.12
CA SER A 16 -1.08 -3.32 15.79
C SER A 16 -1.22 -2.34 14.62
N PRO A 17 -2.38 -2.35 13.89
CA PRO A 17 -2.65 -1.40 12.82
C PRO A 17 -2.47 0.06 13.22
N VAL A 18 -2.92 0.44 14.41
CA VAL A 18 -2.82 1.80 14.92
C VAL A 18 -1.36 2.19 15.18
N ARG A 19 -0.58 1.30 15.82
CA ARG A 19 0.84 1.55 16.09
C ARG A 19 1.65 1.68 14.81
N PHE A 20 1.35 0.85 13.82
CA PHE A 20 1.96 0.94 12.50
C PHE A 20 1.69 2.30 11.83
N LEU A 21 0.44 2.75 11.81
CA LEU A 21 0.10 4.07 11.26
C LEU A 21 0.72 5.22 12.07
N VAL A 22 0.76 5.13 13.40
CA VAL A 22 1.44 6.12 14.25
C VAL A 22 2.93 6.17 13.96
N TRP A 23 3.57 5.01 13.78
CA TRP A 23 4.98 4.94 13.39
C TRP A 23 5.22 5.63 12.03
N VAL A 24 4.41 5.33 11.00
CA VAL A 24 4.48 6.00 9.69
C VAL A 24 4.31 7.52 9.85
N GLY A 25 3.33 7.97 10.63
CA GLY A 25 3.07 9.39 10.89
C GLY A 25 4.24 10.12 11.54
N ARG A 26 4.93 9.46 12.49
CA ARG A 26 6.12 10.01 13.14
C ARG A 26 7.28 10.26 12.18
N GLN A 27 7.39 9.46 11.13
CA GLN A 27 8.44 9.62 10.11
C GLN A 27 8.24 10.85 9.20
N GLN A 28 7.04 11.44 9.21
CA GLN A 28 6.68 12.62 8.42
C GLN A 28 6.01 13.72 9.25
N LEU A 29 6.37 13.81 10.53
CA LEU A 29 5.70 14.67 11.52
C LEU A 29 5.63 16.14 11.09
N GLY A 30 6.70 16.67 10.49
CA GLY A 30 6.76 18.08 10.06
C GLY A 30 5.71 18.44 9.02
N THR A 31 5.57 17.61 7.96
CA THR A 31 4.56 17.84 6.92
C THR A 31 3.15 17.51 7.41
N LEU A 32 3.01 16.57 8.35
CA LEU A 32 1.75 16.24 8.99
C LEU A 32 1.22 17.41 9.85
N LEU A 33 2.07 17.96 10.71
CA LEU A 33 1.72 19.12 11.55
C LEU A 33 1.42 20.37 10.70
N ALA A 34 2.21 20.62 9.65
CA ALA A 34 1.90 21.69 8.70
C ALA A 34 0.54 21.48 8.02
N GLY A 35 0.24 20.24 7.62
CA GLY A 35 -1.07 19.87 7.05
C GLY A 35 -2.23 20.11 8.02
N VAL A 36 -2.05 19.74 9.29
CA VAL A 36 -3.04 20.00 10.35
C VAL A 36 -3.23 21.52 10.57
N PHE A 37 -2.14 22.29 10.68
CA PHE A 37 -2.21 23.72 10.84
C PHE A 37 -2.98 24.40 9.70
N PHE A 38 -2.62 24.13 8.45
CA PHE A 38 -3.32 24.68 7.29
C PHE A 38 -4.75 24.13 7.14
N GLY A 39 -5.00 22.90 7.57
CA GLY A 39 -6.33 22.30 7.63
C GLY A 39 -7.25 23.02 8.62
N VAL A 40 -6.75 23.30 9.82
CA VAL A 40 -7.45 24.09 10.84
C VAL A 40 -7.69 25.52 10.35
N LEU A 41 -6.66 26.21 9.86
CA LEU A 41 -6.77 27.57 9.34
C LEU A 41 -7.79 27.66 8.20
N TRP A 42 -7.77 26.70 7.27
CA TRP A 42 -8.70 26.60 6.15
C TRP A 42 -10.16 26.48 6.63
N MET A 43 -10.43 25.54 7.55
CA MET A 43 -11.78 25.27 8.05
C MET A 43 -12.29 26.38 8.99
N VAL A 44 -11.44 26.92 9.85
CA VAL A 44 -11.82 28.01 10.76
C VAL A 44 -12.11 29.29 9.98
N SER A 45 -11.33 29.63 8.97
CA SER A 45 -11.62 30.78 8.10
C SER A 45 -12.98 30.65 7.42
N GLN A 46 -13.34 29.47 6.95
CA GLN A 46 -14.69 29.23 6.40
C GLN A 46 -15.79 29.31 7.48
N ALA A 47 -15.52 28.77 8.67
CA ALA A 47 -16.45 28.80 9.80
C ALA A 47 -16.74 30.24 10.30
N LEU A 48 -15.80 31.17 10.12
CA LEU A 48 -15.99 32.58 10.50
C LEU A 48 -16.75 33.39 9.44
N MET A 49 -16.88 32.95 8.20
CA MET A 49 -17.59 33.67 7.13
C MET A 49 -19.07 33.94 7.48
N PRO A 50 -19.87 32.96 7.98
CA PRO A 50 -21.26 33.24 8.37
C PRO A 50 -21.40 34.34 9.43
N ALA A 51 -20.48 34.37 10.43
CA ALA A 51 -20.47 35.42 11.43
C ALA A 51 -20.21 36.79 10.79
N ALA A 52 -19.22 36.88 9.92
CA ALA A 52 -18.87 38.15 9.26
C ALA A 52 -20.00 38.61 8.33
N ILE A 53 -20.71 37.70 7.66
CA ILE A 53 -21.89 37.99 6.84
C ILE A 53 -23.03 38.50 7.74
N GLY A 54 -23.30 37.83 8.86
CA GLY A 54 -24.32 38.26 9.83
C GLY A 54 -24.05 39.67 10.36
N ARG A 55 -22.82 39.97 10.75
CA ARG A 55 -22.42 41.30 11.19
C ARG A 55 -22.48 42.33 10.08
N ALA A 56 -22.09 42.00 8.87
CA ALA A 56 -22.23 42.92 7.73
C ALA A 56 -23.70 43.30 7.47
N ILE A 57 -24.62 42.36 7.67
CA ILE A 57 -26.06 42.61 7.52
C ILE A 57 -26.56 43.44 8.70
N GLN A 58 -26.24 43.10 9.95
CA GLN A 58 -26.72 43.78 11.14
C GLN A 58 -26.18 45.21 11.19
N ASP A 59 -24.86 45.37 11.32
CA ASP A 59 -24.22 46.65 11.53
C ASP A 59 -24.26 47.52 10.26
N GLY A 60 -24.16 46.91 9.08
CA GLY A 60 -24.08 47.62 7.80
C GLY A 60 -25.41 47.95 7.14
N ILE A 61 -26.37 47.02 7.17
CA ILE A 61 -27.66 47.20 6.45
C ILE A 61 -28.76 47.58 7.41
N VAL A 62 -28.91 46.86 8.55
CA VAL A 62 -30.01 47.10 9.49
C VAL A 62 -29.77 48.41 10.27
N ASP A 63 -28.53 48.65 10.72
CA ASP A 63 -28.13 49.85 11.47
C ASP A 63 -27.67 50.99 10.54
N ASP A 64 -27.76 50.84 9.21
CA ASP A 64 -27.46 51.84 8.15
C ASP A 64 -26.04 52.45 8.22
N ASP A 65 -25.04 51.66 8.70
CA ASP A 65 -23.64 52.09 8.76
C ASP A 65 -22.84 51.57 7.55
N SER A 66 -22.70 52.39 6.50
CA SER A 66 -21.94 52.08 5.31
C SER A 66 -20.44 51.84 5.57
N ARG A 67 -19.88 52.42 6.64
CA ARG A 67 -18.49 52.20 7.05
C ARG A 67 -18.31 50.81 7.66
N ALA A 68 -19.23 50.41 8.53
CA ALA A 68 -19.24 49.05 9.08
C ALA A 68 -19.39 48.00 7.98
N LEU A 69 -20.29 48.23 7.01
CA LEU A 69 -20.46 47.38 5.85
C LEU A 69 -19.13 47.20 5.06
N ALA A 70 -18.41 48.29 4.78
CA ALA A 70 -17.14 48.24 4.08
C ALA A 70 -16.07 47.47 4.89
N ILE A 71 -16.01 47.64 6.22
CA ILE A 71 -15.08 46.89 7.07
C ILE A 71 -15.38 45.40 7.04
N TRP A 72 -16.65 44.99 7.19
CA TRP A 72 -17.03 43.59 7.15
C TRP A 72 -16.81 42.96 5.77
N ALA A 73 -17.01 43.71 4.67
CA ALA A 73 -16.69 43.29 3.33
C ALA A 73 -15.18 43.04 3.16
N LEU A 74 -14.31 43.89 3.73
CA LEU A 74 -12.86 43.68 3.73
C LEU A 74 -12.46 42.46 4.58
N ILE A 75 -13.10 42.24 5.72
CA ILE A 75 -12.89 41.06 6.57
C ILE A 75 -13.27 39.79 5.78
N LEU A 76 -14.43 39.80 5.11
CA LEU A 76 -14.84 38.67 4.25
C LEU A 76 -13.87 38.40 3.13
N LEU A 77 -13.34 39.44 2.47
CA LEU A 77 -12.30 39.30 1.45
C LEU A 77 -11.03 38.67 2.05
N GLY A 78 -10.61 39.13 3.23
CA GLY A 78 -9.47 38.59 3.96
C GLY A 78 -9.67 37.11 4.35
N LEU A 79 -10.85 36.74 4.86
CA LEU A 79 -11.21 35.37 5.17
C LEU A 79 -11.22 34.50 3.91
N GLY A 80 -11.74 35.03 2.78
CA GLY A 80 -11.73 34.34 1.49
C GLY A 80 -10.31 34.08 0.99
N ALA A 81 -9.44 35.13 1.04
CA ALA A 81 -8.04 35.00 0.65
C ALA A 81 -7.29 33.99 1.54
N THR A 82 -7.52 34.04 2.87
CA THR A 82 -6.94 33.08 3.82
C THR A 82 -7.41 31.66 3.53
N THR A 83 -8.70 31.47 3.26
CA THR A 83 -9.27 30.17 2.90
C THR A 83 -8.62 29.63 1.64
N ALA A 84 -8.45 30.44 0.59
CA ALA A 84 -7.82 30.02 -0.65
C ALA A 84 -6.35 29.63 -0.43
N ALA A 85 -5.56 30.49 0.24
CA ALA A 85 -4.15 30.24 0.51
C ALA A 85 -3.95 29.01 1.42
N ALA A 86 -4.70 28.92 2.52
CA ALA A 86 -4.64 27.79 3.44
C ALA A 86 -5.10 26.50 2.77
N GLY A 87 -6.13 26.55 1.90
CA GLY A 87 -6.61 25.41 1.13
C GLY A 87 -5.55 24.84 0.19
N VAL A 88 -4.83 25.68 -0.55
CA VAL A 88 -3.72 25.27 -1.41
C VAL A 88 -2.60 24.63 -0.58
N MET A 89 -2.18 25.27 0.51
CA MET A 89 -1.08 24.76 1.36
C MET A 89 -1.48 23.45 2.03
N ARG A 90 -2.70 23.36 2.58
CA ARG A 90 -3.26 22.11 3.11
C ARG A 90 -3.20 20.98 2.08
N HIS A 91 -3.66 21.26 0.85
CA HIS A 91 -3.67 20.24 -0.21
C HIS A 91 -2.25 19.76 -0.57
N ARG A 92 -1.30 20.68 -0.68
CA ARG A 92 0.11 20.35 -0.92
C ARG A 92 0.68 19.46 0.20
N CYS A 93 0.41 19.80 1.46
CA CYS A 93 0.82 18.97 2.59
C CYS A 93 0.12 17.61 2.59
N ALA A 94 -1.17 17.56 2.27
CA ALA A 94 -1.96 16.34 2.21
C ALA A 94 -1.42 15.36 1.15
N VAL A 95 -1.18 15.84 -0.09
CA VAL A 95 -0.58 15.03 -1.16
C VAL A 95 0.84 14.57 -0.79
N SER A 96 1.64 15.46 -0.19
CA SER A 96 2.99 15.10 0.26
C SER A 96 2.95 14.01 1.33
N ASN A 97 2.06 14.14 2.33
CA ASN A 97 1.88 13.14 3.39
C ASN A 97 1.39 11.80 2.84
N TRP A 98 0.41 11.84 1.95
CA TRP A 98 -0.10 10.65 1.26
C TRP A 98 1.00 9.88 0.52
N LEU A 99 1.76 10.58 -0.32
CA LEU A 99 2.82 9.96 -1.11
C LEU A 99 3.96 9.41 -0.22
N GLN A 100 4.42 10.21 0.76
CA GLN A 100 5.48 9.77 1.67
C GLN A 100 5.07 8.50 2.44
N ALA A 101 3.86 8.50 3.00
CA ALA A 101 3.34 7.34 3.72
C ALA A 101 3.20 6.12 2.80
N SER A 102 2.62 6.30 1.62
CA SER A 102 2.41 5.22 0.65
C SER A 102 3.72 4.58 0.21
N PHE A 103 4.69 5.40 -0.22
CA PHE A 103 5.99 4.89 -0.66
C PHE A 103 6.79 4.25 0.48
N ARG A 104 6.73 4.81 1.70
CA ARG A 104 7.38 4.20 2.86
C ARG A 104 6.78 2.82 3.18
N MET A 105 5.46 2.71 3.22
CA MET A 105 4.78 1.43 3.45
C MET A 105 5.09 0.41 2.35
N ALA A 106 5.06 0.85 1.09
CA ALA A 106 5.44 0.01 -0.05
C ALA A 106 6.89 -0.50 0.06
N GLN A 107 7.84 0.39 0.38
CA GLN A 107 9.23 0.01 0.56
C GLN A 107 9.46 -0.94 1.74
N VAL A 108 8.81 -0.70 2.89
CA VAL A 108 8.90 -1.58 4.06
C VAL A 108 8.43 -2.99 3.70
N VAL A 109 7.27 -3.12 3.04
CA VAL A 109 6.74 -4.43 2.63
C VAL A 109 7.64 -5.08 1.57
N ALA A 110 8.10 -4.31 0.56
CA ALA A 110 8.98 -4.83 -0.48
C ALA A 110 10.34 -5.29 0.07
N HIS A 111 10.96 -4.49 0.96
CA HIS A 111 12.21 -4.89 1.64
C HIS A 111 12.03 -6.14 2.50
N HIS A 112 10.93 -6.19 3.27
CA HIS A 112 10.63 -7.37 4.06
C HIS A 112 10.44 -8.60 3.18
N ALA A 113 9.66 -8.49 2.09
CA ALA A 113 9.45 -9.57 1.14
C ALA A 113 10.75 -10.05 0.49
N ALA A 114 11.64 -9.12 0.09
CA ALA A 114 12.93 -9.46 -0.50
C ALA A 114 13.85 -10.19 0.49
N ARG A 115 13.82 -9.79 1.78
CA ARG A 115 14.65 -10.39 2.84
C ARG A 115 14.09 -11.71 3.35
N THR A 116 12.78 -11.89 3.35
CA THR A 116 12.09 -13.11 3.80
C THR A 116 12.11 -14.20 2.73
N GLY A 117 12.11 -13.80 1.45
CA GLY A 117 12.32 -14.72 0.33
C GLY A 117 11.23 -15.79 0.21
N HIS A 118 11.66 -17.07 0.23
CA HIS A 118 10.77 -18.21 -0.03
C HIS A 118 9.67 -18.39 1.05
N ALA A 119 9.94 -18.03 2.30
CA ALA A 119 8.98 -18.17 3.39
C ALA A 119 7.65 -17.43 3.10
N ILE A 120 7.70 -16.26 2.47
CA ILE A 120 6.48 -15.54 2.07
C ILE A 120 5.61 -16.36 1.12
N LYS A 121 6.21 -17.09 0.18
CA LYS A 121 5.45 -17.89 -0.81
C LYS A 121 4.68 -19.05 -0.20
N LYS A 122 5.03 -19.47 1.03
CA LYS A 122 4.29 -20.51 1.77
C LYS A 122 2.96 -20.02 2.30
N GLU A 123 2.87 -18.74 2.68
CA GLU A 123 1.70 -18.15 3.32
C GLU A 123 0.92 -17.21 2.41
N HIS A 124 1.62 -16.51 1.50
CA HIS A 124 1.06 -15.50 0.61
C HIS A 124 1.44 -15.72 -0.85
N SER A 125 0.49 -15.53 -1.74
CA SER A 125 0.78 -15.57 -3.18
C SER A 125 1.60 -14.35 -3.62
N THR A 126 2.42 -14.50 -4.67
CA THR A 126 3.19 -13.38 -5.27
C THR A 126 2.26 -12.22 -5.67
N GLY A 127 1.08 -12.53 -6.24
CA GLY A 127 0.10 -11.51 -6.61
C GLY A 127 -0.44 -10.73 -5.42
N GLU A 128 -0.60 -11.38 -4.26
CA GLU A 128 -1.03 -10.72 -3.01
C GLU A 128 0.02 -9.74 -2.50
N VAL A 129 1.30 -10.12 -2.51
CA VAL A 129 2.41 -9.24 -2.12
C VAL A 129 2.50 -8.04 -3.04
N VAL A 130 2.45 -8.26 -4.37
CA VAL A 130 2.46 -7.18 -5.36
C VAL A 130 1.26 -6.24 -5.19
N ALA A 131 0.06 -6.78 -4.98
CA ALA A 131 -1.14 -5.96 -4.73
C ALA A 131 -1.02 -5.14 -3.45
N THR A 132 -0.41 -5.69 -2.40
CA THR A 132 -0.18 -4.97 -1.14
C THR A 132 0.82 -3.83 -1.31
N VAL A 133 1.93 -4.06 -2.02
CA VAL A 133 2.94 -3.02 -2.29
C VAL A 133 2.38 -1.92 -3.18
N SER A 134 1.60 -2.24 -4.21
CA SER A 134 1.11 -1.27 -5.20
C SER A 134 -0.20 -0.57 -4.78
N ASN A 135 -1.21 -1.33 -4.34
CA ASN A 135 -2.55 -0.81 -4.11
C ASN A 135 -2.85 -0.53 -2.63
N ASP A 136 -2.56 -1.51 -1.74
CA ASP A 136 -2.95 -1.37 -0.33
C ASP A 136 -2.11 -0.30 0.37
N ALA A 137 -0.81 -0.18 0.04
CA ALA A 137 0.05 0.90 0.52
C ALA A 137 -0.47 2.29 0.10
N MET A 138 -0.92 2.44 -1.15
CA MET A 138 -1.49 3.71 -1.65
C MET A 138 -2.80 4.06 -0.94
N ARG A 139 -3.65 3.08 -0.68
CA ARG A 139 -4.91 3.29 0.08
C ARG A 139 -4.64 3.65 1.53
N ALA A 140 -3.73 2.93 2.19
CA ALA A 140 -3.39 3.19 3.58
C ALA A 140 -2.73 4.56 3.78
N GLY A 141 -1.93 5.01 2.80
CA GLY A 141 -1.39 6.37 2.78
C GLY A 141 -2.46 7.46 2.81
N GLY A 142 -3.65 7.19 2.24
CA GLY A 142 -4.81 8.09 2.28
C GLY A 142 -5.24 8.50 3.69
N ALA A 143 -4.96 7.69 4.73
CA ALA A 143 -5.20 8.05 6.12
C ALA A 143 -4.57 9.38 6.52
N PHE A 144 -3.41 9.70 5.94
CA PHE A 144 -2.65 10.90 6.25
C PHE A 144 -3.18 12.15 5.52
N ASP A 145 -3.89 12.00 4.39
CA ASP A 145 -4.67 13.08 3.77
C ASP A 145 -5.87 13.46 4.64
N ILE A 146 -6.58 12.47 5.19
CA ILE A 146 -7.76 12.70 6.03
C ILE A 146 -7.41 13.43 7.32
N THR A 147 -6.23 13.22 7.88
CA THR A 147 -5.82 13.78 9.18
C THR A 147 -5.96 15.30 9.23
N ALA A 148 -5.53 16.02 8.19
CA ALA A 148 -5.61 17.49 8.12
C ALA A 148 -7.07 17.97 8.03
N ARG A 149 -7.92 17.27 7.29
CA ARG A 149 -9.35 17.58 7.15
C ARG A 149 -10.11 17.31 8.45
N LEU A 150 -9.84 16.17 9.08
CA LEU A 150 -10.48 15.78 10.34
C LEU A 150 -10.11 16.74 11.49
N SER A 151 -8.83 17.09 11.62
CA SER A 151 -8.38 18.06 12.63
C SER A 151 -9.05 19.44 12.43
N GLY A 152 -9.12 19.92 11.18
CA GLY A 152 -9.81 21.16 10.83
C GLY A 152 -11.30 21.08 11.16
N ALA A 153 -11.96 19.95 10.84
CA ALA A 153 -13.37 19.75 11.14
C ALA A 153 -13.69 19.79 12.64
N ILE A 154 -12.86 19.13 13.46
CA ILE A 154 -13.04 19.13 14.92
C ILE A 154 -12.87 20.54 15.49
N VAL A 155 -11.80 21.24 15.11
CA VAL A 155 -11.53 22.60 15.63
C VAL A 155 -12.59 23.57 15.14
N SER A 156 -12.98 23.55 13.86
CA SER A 156 -14.02 24.44 13.34
C SER A 156 -15.39 24.18 13.99
N TYR A 157 -15.72 22.92 14.28
CA TYR A 157 -16.91 22.58 15.03
C TYR A 157 -16.92 23.20 16.44
N ILE A 158 -15.79 23.10 17.16
CA ILE A 158 -15.65 23.71 18.47
C ILE A 158 -15.81 25.26 18.39
N VAL A 159 -15.15 25.89 17.40
CA VAL A 159 -15.25 27.34 17.18
C VAL A 159 -16.69 27.74 16.90
N VAL A 160 -17.40 27.05 16.00
CA VAL A 160 -18.81 27.32 15.70
C VAL A 160 -19.68 27.12 16.94
N ALA A 161 -19.46 26.06 17.70
CA ALA A 161 -20.22 25.81 18.94
C ALA A 161 -20.04 26.92 19.96
N ILE A 162 -18.82 27.45 20.15
CA ILE A 162 -18.54 28.57 21.05
C ILE A 162 -19.28 29.83 20.57
N ILE A 163 -19.20 30.17 19.28
CA ILE A 163 -19.87 31.34 18.71
C ILE A 163 -21.40 31.22 18.90
N LEU A 164 -21.98 30.07 18.59
CA LEU A 164 -23.42 29.86 18.72
C LEU A 164 -23.89 29.91 20.17
N LEU A 165 -23.13 29.34 21.13
CA LEU A 165 -23.43 29.39 22.55
C LEU A 165 -23.34 30.83 23.09
N SER A 166 -22.45 31.67 22.56
CA SER A 166 -22.34 33.08 22.97
C SER A 166 -23.50 33.95 22.47
N ALA A 167 -24.09 33.60 21.30
CA ALA A 167 -25.23 34.33 20.75
C ALA A 167 -26.57 33.80 21.33
N SER A 168 -26.73 32.46 21.44
CA SER A 168 -27.92 31.84 22.03
C SER A 168 -27.60 30.46 22.59
N VAL A 169 -27.75 30.29 23.91
CA VAL A 169 -27.48 28.99 24.57
C VAL A 169 -28.33 27.89 24.00
N THR A 170 -29.61 28.13 23.73
CA THR A 170 -30.54 27.12 23.17
C THR A 170 -30.10 26.67 21.79
N LEU A 171 -29.82 27.62 20.88
CA LEU A 171 -29.37 27.30 19.51
C LEU A 171 -27.99 26.66 19.50
N GLY A 172 -27.09 27.15 20.36
CA GLY A 172 -25.77 26.54 20.52
C GLY A 172 -25.84 25.08 20.98
N LEU A 173 -26.72 24.75 21.93
CA LEU A 173 -26.94 23.37 22.39
C LEU A 173 -27.57 22.51 21.31
N VAL A 174 -28.54 23.03 20.53
CA VAL A 174 -29.12 22.27 19.39
C VAL A 174 -28.05 21.88 18.37
N VAL A 175 -27.12 22.78 18.06
CA VAL A 175 -26.03 22.49 17.13
C VAL A 175 -24.97 21.58 17.78
N LEU A 176 -24.60 21.83 19.02
CA LEU A 176 -23.58 21.05 19.75
C LEU A 176 -24.01 19.61 19.95
N LEU A 177 -25.28 19.34 20.20
CA LEU A 177 -25.79 17.97 20.35
C LEU A 177 -26.27 17.39 19.02
N GLY A 178 -26.81 18.22 18.14
CA GLY A 178 -27.36 17.79 16.85
C GLY A 178 -26.32 17.18 15.92
N VAL A 179 -25.15 17.78 15.78
CA VAL A 179 -24.09 17.28 14.89
C VAL A 179 -23.58 15.90 15.32
N PRO A 180 -23.23 15.60 16.58
CA PRO A 180 -22.90 14.24 17.01
C PRO A 180 -24.04 13.23 16.77
N VAL A 181 -25.29 13.63 16.99
CA VAL A 181 -26.45 12.76 16.70
C VAL A 181 -26.54 12.45 15.20
N LEU A 182 -26.30 13.42 14.33
CA LEU A 182 -26.24 13.20 12.88
C LEU A 182 -25.13 12.23 12.49
N VAL A 183 -23.93 12.35 13.08
CA VAL A 183 -22.81 11.41 12.85
C VAL A 183 -23.19 9.99 13.27
N LEU A 184 -23.81 9.83 14.44
CA LEU A 184 -24.27 8.53 14.92
C LEU A 184 -25.34 7.91 14.01
N LEU A 185 -26.31 8.71 13.56
CA LEU A 185 -27.35 8.27 12.61
C LEU A 185 -26.72 7.82 11.29
N MET A 186 -25.76 8.57 10.74
CA MET A 186 -25.04 8.17 9.54
C MET A 186 -24.30 6.85 9.74
N GLY A 187 -23.67 6.64 10.89
CA GLY A 187 -22.98 5.39 11.24
C GLY A 187 -23.88 4.15 11.16
N THR A 188 -25.18 4.29 11.50
CA THR A 188 -26.13 3.17 11.42
C THR A 188 -26.44 2.75 9.97
N VAL A 189 -26.38 3.68 9.03
CA VAL A 189 -26.60 3.43 7.59
C VAL A 189 -25.33 2.89 6.92
N ILE A 190 -24.15 3.35 7.37
CA ILE A 190 -22.86 2.95 6.77
C ILE A 190 -22.53 1.48 7.06
N LYS A 191 -22.77 0.99 8.28
CA LYS A 191 -22.43 -0.38 8.69
C LYS A 191 -23.01 -1.48 7.78
N PRO A 192 -24.35 -1.52 7.50
CA PRO A 192 -24.92 -2.53 6.62
C PRO A 192 -24.41 -2.40 5.18
N LEU A 193 -24.14 -1.18 4.70
CA LEU A 193 -23.56 -0.95 3.39
C LEU A 193 -22.15 -1.57 3.28
N GLN A 194 -21.29 -1.34 4.27
CA GLN A 194 -19.93 -1.91 4.28
C GLN A 194 -19.97 -3.45 4.26
N ALA A 195 -20.88 -4.08 4.99
CA ALA A 195 -21.05 -5.53 4.99
C ALA A 195 -21.44 -6.06 3.59
N ARG A 196 -22.41 -5.41 2.92
CA ARG A 196 -22.83 -5.80 1.56
C ARG A 196 -21.76 -5.55 0.51
N GLN A 197 -21.00 -4.47 0.63
CA GLN A 197 -19.85 -4.20 -0.24
C GLN A 197 -18.72 -5.22 -0.04
N ALA A 198 -18.51 -5.71 1.18
CA ALA A 198 -17.54 -6.79 1.45
C ALA A 198 -17.98 -8.10 0.78
N GLU A 199 -19.26 -8.49 0.90
CA GLU A 199 -19.83 -9.66 0.21
C GLU A 199 -19.67 -9.53 -1.31
N GLN A 200 -20.01 -8.37 -1.89
CA GLN A 200 -19.84 -8.13 -3.33
C GLN A 200 -18.37 -8.26 -3.78
N ARG A 201 -17.41 -7.68 -3.01
CA ARG A 201 -15.98 -7.80 -3.33
C ARG A 201 -15.50 -9.25 -3.30
N GLU A 202 -16.00 -10.06 -2.36
CA GLU A 202 -15.68 -11.49 -2.29
C GLU A 202 -16.15 -12.23 -3.54
N GLU A 203 -17.40 -11.99 -3.98
CA GLU A 203 -17.95 -12.62 -5.19
C GLU A 203 -17.21 -12.17 -6.46
N VAL A 204 -16.84 -10.89 -6.56
CA VAL A 204 -15.99 -10.38 -7.65
C VAL A 204 -14.64 -11.08 -7.65
N GLY A 205 -14.02 -11.30 -6.47
CA GLY A 205 -12.77 -12.03 -6.33
C GLY A 205 -12.86 -13.47 -6.85
N LYS A 206 -13.93 -14.19 -6.49
CA LYS A 206 -14.21 -15.56 -6.97
C LYS A 206 -14.37 -15.61 -8.50
N LEU A 207 -15.08 -14.62 -9.07
CA LEU A 207 -15.27 -14.53 -10.53
C LEU A 207 -13.94 -14.24 -11.24
N THR A 208 -13.14 -13.33 -10.69
CA THR A 208 -11.82 -12.98 -11.24
C THR A 208 -10.88 -14.18 -11.22
N ALA A 209 -10.84 -14.93 -10.11
CA ALA A 209 -10.05 -16.17 -10.01
C ALA A 209 -10.47 -17.19 -11.06
N LEU A 210 -11.78 -17.43 -11.21
CA LEU A 210 -12.29 -18.34 -12.24
C LEU A 210 -11.92 -17.89 -13.66
N GLY A 211 -11.95 -16.56 -13.92
CA GLY A 211 -11.53 -16.00 -15.21
C GLY A 211 -10.05 -16.21 -15.47
N ALA A 212 -9.20 -15.96 -14.47
CA ALA A 212 -7.76 -16.15 -14.57
C ALA A 212 -7.39 -17.63 -14.79
N ASP A 213 -8.00 -18.56 -14.04
CA ASP A 213 -7.81 -20.01 -14.20
C ASP A 213 -8.26 -20.46 -15.60
N THR A 214 -9.40 -19.95 -16.08
CA THR A 214 -9.90 -20.27 -17.42
C THR A 214 -8.93 -19.79 -18.50
N ALA A 215 -8.40 -18.57 -18.37
CA ALA A 215 -7.45 -18.00 -19.33
C ALA A 215 -6.12 -18.76 -19.31
N ALA A 216 -5.60 -19.11 -18.13
CA ALA A 216 -4.38 -19.90 -17.99
C ALA A 216 -4.54 -21.32 -18.55
N GLY A 217 -5.71 -21.94 -18.35
CA GLY A 217 -6.05 -23.28 -18.83
C GLY A 217 -6.66 -23.34 -20.24
N LEU A 218 -6.74 -22.23 -20.98
CA LEU A 218 -7.47 -22.15 -22.25
C LEU A 218 -7.03 -23.20 -23.29
N ARG A 219 -5.73 -23.49 -23.36
CA ARG A 219 -5.18 -24.51 -24.26
C ARG A 219 -5.71 -25.91 -23.92
N VAL A 220 -5.79 -26.24 -22.64
CA VAL A 220 -6.33 -27.52 -22.16
C VAL A 220 -7.83 -27.59 -22.44
N LEU A 221 -8.57 -26.51 -22.10
CA LEU A 221 -10.01 -26.41 -22.37
C LEU A 221 -10.34 -26.64 -23.85
N ARG A 222 -9.53 -26.04 -24.73
CA ARG A 222 -9.68 -26.23 -26.17
C ARG A 222 -9.42 -27.68 -26.59
N GLY A 223 -8.43 -28.35 -25.98
CA GLY A 223 -8.09 -29.72 -26.25
C GLY A 223 -9.16 -30.73 -25.83
N ILE A 224 -9.87 -30.46 -24.74
CA ILE A 224 -10.93 -31.35 -24.21
C ILE A 224 -12.34 -30.94 -24.65
N GLY A 225 -12.52 -29.83 -25.39
CA GLY A 225 -13.83 -29.35 -25.82
C GLY A 225 -14.68 -28.80 -24.68
N GLY A 226 -14.04 -28.26 -23.60
CA GLY A 226 -14.71 -27.82 -22.37
C GLY A 226 -15.21 -26.38 -22.36
N GLU A 227 -15.06 -25.62 -23.46
CA GLU A 227 -15.31 -24.17 -23.50
C GLU A 227 -16.76 -23.80 -23.10
N LYS A 228 -17.76 -24.55 -23.59
CA LYS A 228 -19.16 -24.31 -23.28
C LYS A 228 -19.46 -24.49 -21.79
N ALA A 229 -18.89 -25.53 -21.17
CA ALA A 229 -19.09 -25.81 -19.74
C ALA A 229 -18.49 -24.69 -18.87
N PHE A 230 -17.30 -24.24 -19.20
CA PHE A 230 -16.65 -23.11 -18.50
C PHE A 230 -17.37 -21.77 -18.74
N PHE A 231 -17.86 -21.53 -19.97
CA PHE A 231 -18.67 -20.34 -20.24
C PHE A 231 -19.94 -20.31 -19.39
N HIS A 232 -20.66 -21.42 -19.25
CA HIS A 232 -21.83 -21.50 -18.38
C HIS A 232 -21.47 -21.26 -16.91
N ARG A 233 -20.40 -21.89 -16.42
CA ARG A 233 -19.88 -21.71 -15.07
C ARG A 233 -19.52 -20.25 -14.79
N TYR A 234 -18.84 -19.58 -15.72
CA TYR A 234 -18.49 -18.15 -15.62
C TYR A 234 -19.75 -17.28 -15.64
N LYS A 235 -20.71 -17.58 -16.52
CA LYS A 235 -22.00 -16.89 -16.60
C LYS A 235 -22.78 -16.98 -15.29
N ASP A 236 -22.89 -18.18 -14.70
CA ASP A 236 -23.60 -18.39 -13.44
C ASP A 236 -22.93 -17.61 -12.31
N ARG A 237 -21.62 -17.65 -12.21
CA ARG A 237 -20.85 -16.88 -11.24
C ARG A 237 -20.99 -15.37 -11.45
N SER A 238 -21.03 -14.91 -12.70
CA SER A 238 -21.31 -13.51 -13.03
C SER A 238 -22.70 -13.06 -12.58
N GLN A 239 -23.71 -13.95 -12.63
CA GLN A 239 -25.05 -13.65 -12.10
C GLN A 239 -25.04 -13.53 -10.56
N GLU A 240 -24.23 -14.30 -9.84
CA GLU A 240 -24.06 -14.16 -8.39
C GLU A 240 -23.45 -12.80 -8.05
N VAL A 241 -22.40 -12.37 -8.78
CA VAL A 241 -21.80 -11.03 -8.64
C VAL A 241 -22.84 -9.93 -8.92
N ARG A 242 -23.64 -10.08 -9.98
CA ARG A 242 -24.71 -9.14 -10.28
C ARG A 242 -25.73 -9.05 -9.14
N GLN A 243 -26.13 -10.20 -8.59
CA GLN A 243 -27.08 -10.22 -7.46
C GLN A 243 -26.47 -9.58 -6.21
N ALA A 244 -25.20 -9.84 -5.91
CA ALA A 244 -24.50 -9.18 -4.81
C ALA A 244 -24.46 -7.66 -5.03
N GLY A 245 -24.17 -7.19 -6.25
CA GLY A 245 -24.23 -5.78 -6.62
C GLY A 245 -25.61 -5.14 -6.45
N VAL A 246 -26.67 -5.85 -6.84
CA VAL A 246 -28.06 -5.39 -6.62
C VAL A 246 -28.38 -5.26 -5.13
N ARG A 247 -27.86 -6.20 -4.28
CA ARG A 247 -28.05 -6.10 -2.83
C ARG A 247 -27.33 -4.89 -2.20
N VAL A 248 -26.29 -4.36 -2.83
CA VAL A 248 -25.61 -3.12 -2.42
C VAL A 248 -26.42 -1.87 -2.79
N ALA A 249 -27.19 -1.91 -3.87
CA ALA A 249 -27.87 -0.73 -4.42
C ALA A 249 -28.81 -0.05 -3.42
N LEU A 250 -29.63 -0.81 -2.69
CA LEU A 250 -30.57 -0.24 -1.71
C LEU A 250 -29.87 0.43 -0.52
N PRO A 251 -28.90 -0.21 0.19
CA PRO A 251 -28.14 0.48 1.23
C PRO A 251 -27.36 1.68 0.71
N GLN A 252 -26.83 1.63 -0.51
CA GLN A 252 -26.10 2.75 -1.13
C GLN A 252 -27.06 3.92 -1.38
N SER A 253 -28.20 3.70 -2.03
CA SER A 253 -29.18 4.76 -2.29
C SER A 253 -29.78 5.33 -0.99
N THR A 254 -29.94 4.49 0.04
CA THR A 254 -30.36 4.96 1.37
C THR A 254 -29.30 5.88 1.99
N LEU A 255 -28.02 5.54 1.87
CA LEU A 255 -26.94 6.40 2.34
C LEU A 255 -26.89 7.73 1.57
N ASP A 256 -27.01 7.67 0.24
CA ASP A 256 -26.99 8.86 -0.62
C ASP A 256 -28.18 9.80 -0.29
N ALA A 257 -29.36 9.24 -0.12
CA ALA A 257 -30.54 9.99 0.33
C ALA A 257 -30.36 10.56 1.74
N ALA A 258 -29.84 9.76 2.69
CA ALA A 258 -29.61 10.20 4.07
C ALA A 258 -28.55 11.32 4.16
N GLN A 259 -27.51 11.30 3.33
CA GLN A 259 -26.50 12.36 3.27
C GLN A 259 -27.05 13.73 2.82
N VAL A 260 -28.15 13.76 2.15
CA VAL A 260 -28.82 15.01 1.74
C VAL A 260 -29.99 15.35 2.68
N PHE A 261 -30.84 14.38 2.97
CA PHE A 261 -32.08 14.59 3.73
C PHE A 261 -31.79 14.94 5.19
N VAL A 262 -30.92 14.19 5.87
CA VAL A 262 -30.69 14.37 7.31
C VAL A 262 -30.01 15.72 7.63
N PRO A 263 -28.91 16.11 6.95
CA PRO A 263 -28.39 17.47 7.12
C PRO A 263 -29.37 18.56 6.65
N GLY A 264 -30.10 18.34 5.57
CA GLY A 264 -31.10 19.29 5.09
C GLY A 264 -32.20 19.55 6.12
N LEU A 265 -32.72 18.50 6.77
CA LEU A 265 -33.69 18.63 7.86
C LEU A 265 -33.11 19.40 9.06
N PHE A 266 -31.83 19.15 9.38
CA PHE A 266 -31.12 19.89 10.43
C PHE A 266 -31.02 21.39 10.11
N VAL A 267 -30.64 21.74 8.88
CA VAL A 267 -30.61 23.16 8.43
C VAL A 267 -31.98 23.80 8.56
N VAL A 268 -33.04 23.11 8.12
CA VAL A 268 -34.43 23.62 8.26
C VAL A 268 -34.82 23.82 9.71
N LEU A 269 -34.48 22.87 10.60
CA LEU A 269 -34.78 22.98 12.04
C LEU A 269 -34.06 24.20 12.67
N VAL A 270 -32.75 24.34 12.43
CA VAL A 270 -31.96 25.45 12.96
C VAL A 270 -32.48 26.78 12.42
N THR A 271 -32.75 26.87 11.12
CA THR A 271 -33.28 28.08 10.49
C THR A 271 -34.67 28.45 11.07
N TRP A 272 -35.56 27.46 11.23
CA TRP A 272 -36.89 27.71 11.82
C TRP A 272 -36.82 28.22 13.28
N LEU A 273 -35.97 27.57 14.10
CA LEU A 273 -35.75 28.03 15.50
C LEU A 273 -35.14 29.43 15.55
N SER A 274 -34.14 29.68 14.72
CA SER A 274 -33.49 31.01 14.64
C SER A 274 -34.48 32.10 14.21
N ALA A 275 -35.34 31.79 13.20
CA ALA A 275 -36.39 32.70 12.75
C ALA A 275 -37.39 33.01 13.87
N ARG A 276 -37.82 32.02 14.68
CA ARG A 276 -38.67 32.26 15.86
C ARG A 276 -38.00 33.12 16.88
N PHE A 277 -36.71 32.95 17.16
CA PHE A 277 -35.99 33.74 18.14
C PHE A 277 -35.76 35.19 17.63
N ALA A 278 -35.54 35.37 16.33
CA ALA A 278 -35.45 36.69 15.73
C ALA A 278 -36.79 37.41 15.80
N LEU A 279 -37.94 36.77 15.50
CA LEU A 279 -39.27 37.37 15.64
C LEU A 279 -39.65 37.70 17.07
N SER A 280 -39.11 37.01 18.08
CA SER A 280 -39.30 37.30 19.49
C SER A 280 -38.27 38.30 20.04
N GLY A 281 -37.38 38.82 19.22
CA GLY A 281 -36.35 39.82 19.64
C GLY A 281 -35.22 39.20 20.51
N GLN A 282 -35.06 37.87 20.53
CA GLN A 282 -33.99 37.22 21.30
C GLN A 282 -32.65 37.19 20.59
N ILE A 283 -32.64 37.25 19.25
CA ILE A 283 -31.47 37.36 18.40
C ILE A 283 -31.71 38.39 17.31
N ASP A 284 -30.62 38.93 16.75
CA ASP A 284 -30.68 39.92 15.66
C ASP A 284 -30.90 39.23 14.30
N VAL A 285 -31.30 40.05 13.28
CA VAL A 285 -31.47 39.56 11.91
C VAL A 285 -30.14 39.06 11.34
N GLY A 286 -29.04 39.72 11.66
CA GLY A 286 -27.70 39.25 11.30
C GLY A 286 -27.35 37.87 11.87
N ASP A 287 -27.72 37.62 13.13
CA ASP A 287 -27.54 36.31 13.77
C ASP A 287 -28.35 35.22 13.08
N LEU A 288 -29.58 35.48 12.65
CA LEU A 288 -30.39 34.52 11.88
C LEU A 288 -29.65 34.03 10.62
N VAL A 289 -29.04 34.95 9.86
CA VAL A 289 -28.29 34.64 8.65
C VAL A 289 -27.04 33.86 9.00
N ALA A 290 -26.33 34.24 10.08
CA ALA A 290 -25.15 33.52 10.56
C ALA A 290 -25.50 32.07 10.97
N PHE A 291 -26.59 31.85 11.70
CA PHE A 291 -27.06 30.52 12.13
C PHE A 291 -27.38 29.61 10.93
N TYR A 292 -28.06 30.15 9.90
CA TYR A 292 -28.26 29.41 8.65
C TYR A 292 -26.96 29.02 8.00
N GLY A 293 -26.00 29.94 7.90
CA GLY A 293 -24.66 29.72 7.34
C GLY A 293 -23.89 28.64 8.11
N TYR A 294 -23.95 28.64 9.43
CA TYR A 294 -23.32 27.63 10.29
C TYR A 294 -23.94 26.24 10.09
N ALA A 295 -25.29 26.17 10.05
CA ALA A 295 -25.97 24.92 9.82
C ALA A 295 -25.58 24.30 8.47
N ALA A 296 -25.48 25.14 7.42
CA ALA A 296 -25.03 24.70 6.10
C ALA A 296 -23.55 24.30 6.08
N PHE A 297 -22.65 25.05 6.78
CA PHE A 297 -21.24 24.73 6.88
C PHE A 297 -20.97 23.37 7.55
N LEU A 298 -21.71 23.06 8.63
CA LEU A 298 -21.51 21.84 9.42
C LEU A 298 -21.85 20.53 8.67
N VAL A 299 -22.47 20.61 7.50
CA VAL A 299 -22.67 19.45 6.62
C VAL A 299 -21.34 18.92 6.05
N LEU A 300 -20.33 19.78 5.80
CA LEU A 300 -19.04 19.42 5.22
C LEU A 300 -18.22 18.45 6.09
N PRO A 301 -18.05 18.66 7.40
CA PRO A 301 -17.33 17.77 8.30
C PRO A 301 -17.91 16.36 8.37
N LEU A 302 -19.21 16.18 8.19
CA LEU A 302 -19.91 14.89 8.28
C LEU A 302 -19.46 13.89 7.20
N ARG A 303 -19.07 14.37 6.03
CA ARG A 303 -18.64 13.52 4.90
C ARG A 303 -17.25 12.92 5.10
N THR A 304 -16.41 13.53 5.93
CA THR A 304 -15.00 13.15 6.11
C THR A 304 -14.81 11.93 7.04
N ALA A 305 -15.80 11.63 7.89
CA ALA A 305 -15.68 10.58 8.92
C ALA A 305 -15.84 9.14 8.44
N ALA A 306 -16.16 8.90 7.16
CA ALA A 306 -16.60 7.59 6.66
C ALA A 306 -15.49 6.71 6.05
N GLU A 307 -14.25 7.21 5.94
CA GLU A 307 -13.17 6.49 5.26
C GLU A 307 -12.40 5.58 6.24
N ALA A 308 -12.63 4.25 6.15
CA ALA A 308 -11.89 3.27 6.93
C ALA A 308 -10.57 2.89 6.24
N VAL A 309 -9.49 2.84 7.02
CA VAL A 309 -8.17 2.41 6.56
C VAL A 309 -7.92 0.98 7.02
N ASP A 310 -7.60 0.08 6.09
CA ASP A 310 -7.26 -1.31 6.38
C ASP A 310 -5.77 -1.55 6.08
N THR A 311 -5.01 -1.90 7.13
CA THR A 311 -3.59 -2.26 7.04
C THR A 311 -3.34 -3.72 7.40
N LYS A 312 -4.39 -4.53 7.62
CA LYS A 312 -4.26 -5.91 8.11
C LYS A 312 -3.42 -6.79 7.19
N ARG A 313 -3.63 -6.69 5.88
CA ARG A 313 -2.88 -7.49 4.91
C ARG A 313 -1.39 -7.14 4.91
N MET A 314 -1.03 -5.86 5.00
CA MET A 314 0.37 -5.43 5.13
C MET A 314 1.00 -6.01 6.39
N LEU A 315 0.30 -5.96 7.52
CA LEU A 315 0.80 -6.50 8.78
C LEU A 315 0.92 -8.04 8.74
N ALA A 316 0.02 -8.74 8.06
CA ALA A 316 0.12 -10.19 7.86
C ALA A 316 1.40 -10.54 7.08
N ILE A 317 1.70 -9.83 5.99
CA ILE A 317 2.95 -10.04 5.24
C ILE A 317 4.18 -9.71 6.09
N LEU A 318 4.15 -8.62 6.85
CA LEU A 318 5.26 -8.21 7.73
C LEU A 318 5.45 -9.13 8.95
N ALA A 319 4.48 -9.97 9.26
CA ALA A 319 4.56 -10.95 10.34
C ALA A 319 5.21 -12.28 9.93
N VAL A 320 5.39 -12.52 8.62
CA VAL A 320 6.05 -13.74 8.14
C VAL A 320 7.51 -13.70 8.53
N GLU A 321 7.93 -14.68 9.32
CA GLU A 321 9.31 -14.82 9.75
C GLU A 321 10.17 -15.41 8.62
N ARG A 322 11.46 -15.16 8.66
CA ARG A 322 12.41 -15.73 7.70
C ARG A 322 12.61 -17.21 7.99
N ASP A 323 12.79 -18.01 6.94
CA ASP A 323 13.22 -19.41 7.10
C ASP A 323 14.69 -19.53 7.54
N ILE A 324 15.43 -18.42 7.52
CA ILE A 324 16.88 -18.36 7.78
C ILE A 324 17.14 -17.21 8.76
N SER A 325 17.85 -17.51 9.84
CA SER A 325 18.29 -16.55 10.83
C SER A 325 19.72 -16.06 10.52
N GLU A 326 20.02 -14.80 10.81
CA GLU A 326 21.42 -14.34 10.85
C GLU A 326 21.99 -14.71 12.21
N PRO A 327 23.25 -15.21 12.28
CA PRO A 327 23.87 -15.53 13.55
C PRO A 327 24.05 -14.26 14.41
N GLU A 328 23.72 -14.36 15.70
CA GLU A 328 23.94 -13.25 16.64
C GLU A 328 25.43 -12.93 16.82
N HIS A 329 26.27 -13.96 16.75
CA HIS A 329 27.73 -13.86 16.85
C HIS A 329 28.39 -14.57 15.66
N PRO A 330 28.48 -13.91 14.50
CA PRO A 330 29.09 -14.51 13.32
C PRO A 330 30.56 -14.86 13.57
N VAL A 331 30.97 -16.05 13.14
CA VAL A 331 32.36 -16.50 13.20
C VAL A 331 33.15 -16.04 11.96
N GLU A 332 34.47 -16.08 12.06
CA GLU A 332 35.36 -15.76 10.93
C GLU A 332 35.19 -16.80 9.80
N GLU A 333 35.19 -16.32 8.57
CA GLU A 333 35.03 -17.18 7.41
C GLU A 333 36.24 -18.11 7.25
N PRO A 334 36.05 -19.41 7.02
CA PRO A 334 37.13 -20.31 6.68
C PRO A 334 37.84 -19.85 5.38
N PRO A 335 39.13 -20.18 5.21
CA PRO A 335 39.86 -19.80 4.01
C PRO A 335 39.24 -20.38 2.73
N GLU A 336 39.53 -19.74 1.59
CA GLU A 336 39.09 -20.28 0.28
C GLU A 336 39.70 -21.67 0.05
N GLY A 337 38.99 -22.51 -0.67
CA GLY A 337 39.37 -23.88 -0.92
C GLY A 337 39.14 -24.82 0.26
N THR A 338 38.31 -24.42 1.24
CA THR A 338 37.90 -25.32 2.32
C THR A 338 36.80 -26.29 1.85
N PRO A 339 36.86 -27.59 2.19
CA PRO A 339 35.85 -28.58 1.79
C PRO A 339 34.51 -28.32 2.45
N LEU A 340 33.40 -28.57 1.72
CA LEU A 340 32.03 -28.49 2.20
C LEU A 340 31.52 -29.90 2.49
N ARG A 341 30.92 -30.09 3.67
CA ARG A 341 30.36 -31.38 4.07
C ARG A 341 28.92 -31.26 4.53
N ASP A 342 28.04 -32.06 3.98
CA ASP A 342 26.67 -32.26 4.48
C ASP A 342 26.64 -33.47 5.44
N LEU A 343 26.52 -33.22 6.73
CA LEU A 343 26.53 -34.25 7.76
C LEU A 343 25.32 -35.17 7.66
N GLY A 344 24.18 -34.64 7.17
CA GLY A 344 22.92 -35.37 7.05
C GLY A 344 22.96 -36.47 5.96
N SER A 345 23.63 -36.21 4.83
CA SER A 345 23.77 -37.17 3.72
C SER A 345 25.13 -37.88 3.70
N GLY A 346 26.13 -37.34 4.43
CA GLY A 346 27.51 -37.81 4.36
C GLY A 346 28.26 -37.28 3.13
N LEU A 347 27.66 -36.39 2.32
CA LEU A 347 28.28 -35.83 1.15
C LEU A 347 29.49 -34.96 1.53
N LEU A 348 30.64 -35.19 0.85
CA LEU A 348 31.83 -34.35 0.96
C LEU A 348 32.15 -33.79 -0.43
N ILE A 349 32.30 -32.45 -0.48
CA ILE A 349 32.69 -31.72 -1.68
C ILE A 349 34.07 -31.15 -1.45
N GLU A 350 35.06 -31.68 -2.13
CA GLU A 350 36.44 -31.21 -2.10
C GLU A 350 36.67 -30.14 -3.18
N PRO A 351 37.49 -29.10 -2.91
CA PRO A 351 37.81 -28.09 -3.90
C PRO A 351 38.36 -28.69 -5.22
N GLY A 352 37.93 -28.10 -6.33
CA GLY A 352 38.36 -28.51 -7.68
C GLY A 352 37.85 -29.87 -8.12
N LYS A 353 36.90 -30.48 -7.39
CA LYS A 353 36.28 -31.75 -7.77
C LYS A 353 34.88 -31.54 -8.35
N LEU A 354 34.54 -32.33 -9.37
CA LEU A 354 33.17 -32.49 -9.83
C LEU A 354 32.56 -33.70 -9.11
N VAL A 355 31.51 -33.45 -8.35
CA VAL A 355 30.83 -34.46 -7.54
C VAL A 355 29.40 -34.67 -8.08
N GLY A 356 29.08 -35.89 -8.51
CA GLY A 356 27.73 -36.27 -8.92
C GLY A 356 26.95 -36.87 -7.76
N VAL A 357 25.80 -36.29 -7.42
CA VAL A 357 24.89 -36.80 -6.39
C VAL A 357 23.74 -37.53 -7.09
N VAL A 358 23.56 -38.81 -6.76
CA VAL A 358 22.48 -39.64 -7.30
C VAL A 358 21.57 -40.07 -6.16
N SER A 359 20.28 -39.78 -6.26
CA SER A 359 19.25 -40.20 -5.31
C SER A 359 18.14 -40.97 -6.00
N ALA A 360 17.61 -41.99 -5.32
CA ALA A 360 16.42 -42.71 -5.76
C ALA A 360 15.14 -41.83 -5.74
N LYS A 361 15.17 -40.73 -4.99
CA LYS A 361 14.07 -39.78 -4.85
C LYS A 361 14.57 -38.39 -5.23
N PRO A 362 14.03 -37.78 -6.31
CA PRO A 362 14.44 -36.44 -6.76
C PRO A 362 14.38 -35.36 -5.63
N ASP A 363 13.36 -35.44 -4.79
CA ASP A 363 13.17 -34.50 -3.66
C ASP A 363 14.30 -34.56 -2.61
N GLU A 364 15.04 -35.69 -2.52
CA GLU A 364 16.17 -35.79 -1.60
C GLU A 364 17.39 -35.06 -2.14
N ALA A 365 17.66 -35.11 -3.44
CA ALA A 365 18.72 -34.34 -4.08
C ALA A 365 18.46 -32.84 -3.98
N ALA A 366 17.23 -32.39 -4.21
CA ALA A 366 16.83 -31.00 -4.06
C ALA A 366 17.01 -30.52 -2.60
N ARG A 367 16.64 -31.35 -1.60
CA ARG A 367 16.85 -30.99 -0.18
C ARG A 367 18.33 -30.90 0.21
N ILE A 368 19.20 -31.70 -0.39
CA ILE A 368 20.64 -31.58 -0.18
C ILE A 368 21.11 -30.23 -0.76
N ALA A 369 20.71 -29.88 -1.96
CA ALA A 369 21.06 -28.59 -2.57
C ALA A 369 20.55 -27.40 -1.74
N ASP A 370 19.30 -27.46 -1.20
CA ASP A 370 18.74 -26.45 -0.29
C ASP A 370 19.61 -26.28 0.96
N ARG A 371 20.09 -27.36 1.57
CA ARG A 371 20.98 -27.30 2.73
C ARG A 371 22.34 -26.72 2.38
N LEU A 372 22.95 -27.20 1.29
CA LEU A 372 24.24 -26.68 0.83
C LEU A 372 24.21 -25.17 0.57
N GLY A 373 23.10 -24.66 0.01
CA GLY A 373 22.88 -23.22 -0.25
C GLY A 373 22.34 -22.46 0.94
N ARG A 374 22.13 -23.10 2.11
CA ARG A 374 21.48 -22.53 3.28
C ARG A 374 20.19 -21.78 2.93
N PHE A 375 19.25 -22.49 2.26
CA PHE A 375 17.88 -21.98 2.04
C PHE A 375 16.95 -22.25 3.22
N ARG A 376 17.44 -22.98 4.24
CA ARG A 376 16.80 -23.24 5.52
C ARG A 376 17.86 -23.29 6.61
N ASP A 377 17.52 -22.93 7.83
CA ASP A 377 18.38 -23.20 8.99
C ASP A 377 18.40 -24.72 9.24
N ASP A 378 19.58 -25.32 9.15
CA ASP A 378 19.82 -26.75 9.36
C ASP A 378 21.29 -26.93 9.72
N ASP A 379 21.54 -27.31 10.96
CA ASP A 379 22.90 -27.48 11.55
C ASP A 379 23.77 -28.52 10.85
N GLY A 380 23.24 -29.11 9.79
CA GLY A 380 23.83 -30.27 9.13
C GLY A 380 24.93 -29.99 8.11
N VAL A 381 25.26 -28.74 7.77
CA VAL A 381 26.29 -28.44 6.76
C VAL A 381 27.45 -27.67 7.39
N VAL A 382 28.67 -28.14 7.15
CA VAL A 382 29.90 -27.51 7.63
C VAL A 382 30.85 -27.16 6.47
N LEU A 383 31.47 -25.99 6.56
CA LEU A 383 32.55 -25.56 5.70
C LEU A 383 33.86 -25.68 6.47
N GLY A 384 34.62 -26.75 6.22
CA GLY A 384 35.68 -27.18 7.12
C GLY A 384 35.17 -27.62 8.48
N ASP A 385 35.47 -26.84 9.52
CA ASP A 385 35.01 -27.08 10.89
C ASP A 385 33.93 -26.07 11.33
N VAL A 386 33.47 -25.18 10.45
CA VAL A 386 32.50 -24.11 10.74
C VAL A 386 31.13 -24.47 10.19
N HIS A 387 30.09 -24.46 11.03
CA HIS A 387 28.72 -24.62 10.58
C HIS A 387 28.28 -23.45 9.69
N LEU A 388 27.54 -23.73 8.62
CA LEU A 388 27.04 -22.66 7.74
C LEU A 388 26.12 -21.68 8.49
N ASP A 389 25.45 -22.12 9.53
CA ASP A 389 24.52 -21.31 10.34
C ASP A 389 25.28 -20.29 11.21
N ASP A 390 26.55 -20.51 11.49
CA ASP A 390 27.41 -19.58 12.22
C ASP A 390 28.03 -18.50 11.32
N LEU A 391 27.91 -18.65 10.00
CA LEU A 391 28.40 -17.68 9.01
C LEU A 391 27.32 -16.68 8.62
N PRO A 392 27.64 -15.41 8.33
CA PRO A 392 26.67 -14.49 7.69
C PRO A 392 26.13 -15.08 6.40
N ILE A 393 24.82 -14.97 6.17
CA ILE A 393 24.19 -15.54 4.96
C ILE A 393 24.77 -14.98 3.66
N GLU A 394 25.23 -13.72 3.69
CA GLU A 394 25.88 -13.08 2.56
C GLU A 394 27.23 -13.76 2.23
N ALA A 395 27.97 -14.17 3.24
CA ALA A 395 29.23 -14.91 3.07
C ALA A 395 28.96 -16.29 2.45
N VAL A 396 27.96 -17.02 2.92
CA VAL A 396 27.55 -18.31 2.37
C VAL A 396 27.17 -18.17 0.90
N ARG A 397 26.30 -17.20 0.56
CA ARG A 397 25.82 -16.99 -0.82
C ARG A 397 26.87 -16.45 -1.79
N ARG A 398 27.91 -15.81 -1.28
CA ARG A 398 29.05 -15.41 -2.09
C ARG A 398 29.91 -16.63 -2.50
N ARG A 399 30.03 -17.60 -1.61
CA ARG A 399 30.89 -18.79 -1.80
C ARG A 399 30.17 -19.95 -2.43
N ILE A 400 28.87 -20.12 -2.17
CA ILE A 400 28.05 -21.25 -2.65
C ILE A 400 26.85 -20.71 -3.42
N VAL A 401 26.82 -21.01 -4.72
CA VAL A 401 25.70 -20.66 -5.59
C VAL A 401 24.95 -21.92 -5.99
N VAL A 402 23.63 -21.91 -5.79
CA VAL A 402 22.75 -23.00 -6.19
C VAL A 402 21.95 -22.59 -7.41
N SER A 403 22.02 -23.39 -8.47
CA SER A 403 21.18 -23.25 -9.67
C SER A 403 20.09 -24.31 -9.65
N GLU A 404 18.85 -23.86 -9.53
CA GLU A 404 17.66 -24.71 -9.41
C GLU A 404 17.29 -25.38 -10.74
N ALA A 405 16.58 -26.53 -10.66
CA ALA A 405 16.09 -27.27 -11.82
C ALA A 405 15.07 -26.50 -12.67
N ASP A 406 14.26 -25.63 -12.05
CA ASP A 406 13.34 -24.71 -12.74
C ASP A 406 13.90 -23.29 -12.76
N PRO A 407 14.71 -22.95 -13.78
CA PRO A 407 15.47 -21.71 -13.81
C PRO A 407 14.55 -20.50 -14.03
N VAL A 408 14.72 -19.51 -13.16
CA VAL A 408 14.02 -18.22 -13.27
C VAL A 408 14.93 -17.20 -13.97
N ILE A 409 14.41 -16.63 -15.06
CA ILE A 409 14.99 -15.49 -15.78
C ILE A 409 14.11 -14.28 -15.51
N PHE A 410 14.74 -13.17 -15.13
CA PHE A 410 14.04 -11.90 -14.89
C PHE A 410 13.91 -11.11 -16.19
N SER A 411 12.98 -10.16 -16.22
CA SER A 411 12.83 -9.25 -17.37
C SER A 411 13.90 -8.16 -17.32
N GLY A 412 14.45 -7.83 -18.49
CA GLY A 412 15.51 -6.84 -18.65
C GLY A 412 16.35 -7.13 -19.88
N THR A 413 17.50 -6.49 -20.02
CA THR A 413 18.46 -6.88 -21.06
C THR A 413 19.12 -8.19 -20.68
N LEU A 414 19.46 -9.03 -21.68
CA LEU A 414 20.13 -10.31 -21.43
C LEU A 414 21.45 -10.09 -20.67
N ARG A 415 22.17 -9.03 -20.96
CA ARG A 415 23.35 -8.60 -20.22
C ARG A 415 23.09 -8.44 -18.73
N SER A 416 22.04 -7.68 -18.37
CA SER A 416 21.67 -7.46 -16.96
C SER A 416 21.16 -8.71 -16.26
N GLU A 417 20.68 -9.66 -17.02
CA GLU A 417 20.24 -10.98 -16.51
C GLU A 417 21.42 -11.92 -16.25
N LEU A 418 22.42 -11.89 -17.10
CA LEU A 418 23.63 -12.72 -16.95
C LEU A 418 24.56 -12.17 -15.88
N ASP A 419 24.67 -10.84 -15.74
CA ASP A 419 25.47 -10.19 -14.69
C ASP A 419 24.62 -9.21 -13.87
N PRO A 420 23.69 -9.71 -13.01
CA PRO A 420 22.84 -8.85 -12.19
C PRO A 420 23.61 -8.06 -11.11
N TRP A 421 24.87 -8.43 -10.85
CA TRP A 421 25.72 -7.76 -9.87
C TRP A 421 26.61 -6.65 -10.48
N GLY A 422 26.70 -6.54 -11.82
CA GLY A 422 27.59 -5.62 -12.52
C GLY A 422 29.06 -5.91 -12.28
N ARG A 423 29.42 -7.18 -12.01
CA ARG A 423 30.81 -7.60 -11.70
C ARG A 423 31.72 -7.59 -12.92
N VAL A 424 31.14 -7.78 -14.09
CA VAL A 424 31.88 -7.86 -15.38
C VAL A 424 31.47 -6.74 -16.33
N ASP A 425 31.02 -5.59 -15.78
CA ASP A 425 30.65 -4.43 -16.59
C ASP A 425 31.81 -3.98 -17.50
N GLY A 426 31.50 -3.83 -18.79
CA GLY A 426 32.50 -3.52 -19.82
C GLY A 426 33.43 -4.68 -20.18
N GLN A 427 33.23 -5.90 -19.67
CA GLN A 427 34.06 -7.10 -19.96
C GLN A 427 33.26 -8.17 -20.71
N ASP A 428 32.75 -7.84 -21.89
CA ASP A 428 31.91 -8.74 -22.70
C ASP A 428 32.58 -10.09 -22.99
N GLU A 429 33.90 -10.11 -23.05
CA GLU A 429 34.67 -11.37 -23.23
C GLU A 429 34.42 -12.39 -22.13
N LYS A 430 34.26 -11.96 -20.88
CA LYS A 430 33.92 -12.86 -19.76
C LYS A 430 32.50 -13.40 -19.88
N ILE A 431 31.57 -12.55 -20.29
CA ILE A 431 30.18 -12.98 -20.53
C ILE A 431 30.14 -14.02 -21.65
N HIS A 432 30.82 -13.77 -22.77
CA HIS A 432 30.90 -14.71 -23.87
C HIS A 432 31.61 -16.02 -23.48
N ALA A 433 32.67 -15.95 -22.66
CA ALA A 433 33.31 -17.16 -22.16
C ALA A 433 32.37 -18.01 -21.30
N ALA A 434 31.59 -17.40 -20.40
CA ALA A 434 30.60 -18.11 -19.60
C ALA A 434 29.48 -18.72 -20.46
N ILE A 435 29.04 -18.00 -21.50
CA ILE A 435 28.05 -18.48 -22.49
C ILE A 435 28.60 -19.71 -23.23
N ALA A 436 29.85 -19.66 -23.67
CA ALA A 436 30.48 -20.77 -24.35
C ALA A 436 30.60 -22.01 -23.44
N ILE A 437 31.03 -21.84 -22.18
CA ILE A 437 31.08 -22.94 -21.20
C ILE A 437 29.67 -23.53 -20.96
N ALA A 438 28.65 -22.67 -20.90
CA ALA A 438 27.26 -23.11 -20.74
C ALA A 438 26.64 -23.69 -22.03
N ASN A 439 27.37 -23.72 -23.15
CA ASN A 439 26.90 -24.11 -24.47
C ASN A 439 25.62 -23.36 -24.90
N ALA A 440 25.61 -22.05 -24.70
CA ALA A 440 24.45 -21.16 -24.94
C ALA A 440 24.70 -20.17 -26.09
N GLU A 441 25.71 -20.33 -26.92
CA GLU A 441 26.07 -19.48 -28.04
C GLU A 441 24.92 -19.36 -29.06
N ASP A 442 24.27 -20.48 -29.38
CA ASP A 442 23.10 -20.55 -30.27
C ASP A 442 21.94 -19.68 -29.79
N VAL A 443 21.81 -19.49 -28.48
CA VAL A 443 20.76 -18.64 -27.90
C VAL A 443 21.04 -17.17 -28.16
N ILE A 444 22.30 -16.74 -28.05
CA ILE A 444 22.71 -15.36 -28.31
C ILE A 444 22.66 -15.05 -29.81
N GLU A 445 23.15 -15.98 -30.66
CA GLU A 445 23.13 -15.83 -32.11
C GLU A 445 21.72 -15.72 -32.68
N ALA A 446 20.72 -16.33 -32.03
CA ALA A 446 19.32 -16.22 -32.40
C ALA A 446 18.67 -14.86 -32.05
N LEU A 447 19.33 -14.04 -31.26
CA LEU A 447 18.81 -12.73 -30.82
C LEU A 447 19.40 -11.60 -31.69
N PRO A 448 18.57 -10.79 -32.36
CA PRO A 448 19.06 -9.71 -33.25
C PRO A 448 19.96 -8.69 -32.56
N GLU A 449 19.72 -8.43 -31.26
CA GLU A 449 20.43 -7.44 -30.44
C GLU A 449 21.48 -8.11 -29.52
N GLY A 450 21.69 -9.44 -29.64
CA GLY A 450 22.67 -10.18 -28.85
C GLY A 450 22.46 -10.03 -27.34
N LEU A 451 23.51 -9.58 -26.62
CA LEU A 451 23.47 -9.33 -25.17
C LEU A 451 22.53 -8.19 -24.75
N ASP A 452 22.24 -7.25 -25.64
CA ASP A 452 21.38 -6.11 -25.36
C ASP A 452 19.90 -6.40 -25.68
N ALA A 453 19.60 -7.61 -26.19
CA ALA A 453 18.24 -8.07 -26.42
C ALA A 453 17.41 -8.07 -25.12
N TYR A 454 16.16 -7.57 -25.22
CA TYR A 454 15.24 -7.56 -24.08
C TYR A 454 14.63 -8.94 -23.86
N VAL A 455 14.73 -9.42 -22.64
CA VAL A 455 14.17 -10.69 -22.16
C VAL A 455 12.82 -10.43 -21.51
N ASP A 456 11.79 -11.14 -21.96
CA ASP A 456 10.44 -11.08 -21.40
C ASP A 456 10.37 -11.73 -20.01
N GLU A 457 9.31 -11.38 -19.28
CA GLU A 457 9.00 -11.94 -17.96
C GLU A 457 9.09 -13.49 -17.98
N ARG A 458 9.88 -14.04 -17.06
CA ARG A 458 10.19 -15.47 -16.92
C ARG A 458 10.87 -16.11 -18.14
N GLY A 459 11.47 -15.31 -19.03
CA GLY A 459 12.13 -15.84 -20.22
C GLY A 459 11.23 -16.68 -21.10
N ARG A 460 9.96 -16.27 -21.29
CA ARG A 460 8.95 -17.04 -22.06
C ARG A 460 9.33 -17.27 -23.51
N SER A 461 10.19 -16.42 -24.06
CA SER A 461 10.74 -16.54 -25.41
C SER A 461 11.74 -17.67 -25.56
N PHE A 462 12.29 -18.19 -24.44
CA PHE A 462 13.29 -19.28 -24.45
C PHE A 462 12.67 -20.63 -24.12
N SER A 463 13.21 -21.69 -24.73
CA SER A 463 12.90 -23.08 -24.36
C SER A 463 13.43 -23.40 -22.95
N GLY A 464 12.94 -24.46 -22.31
CA GLY A 464 13.43 -24.89 -20.99
C GLY A 464 14.95 -25.11 -20.96
N GLY A 465 15.51 -25.80 -21.97
CA GLY A 465 16.96 -26.03 -22.07
C GLY A 465 17.77 -24.75 -22.33
N GLN A 466 17.22 -23.80 -23.11
CA GLN A 466 17.87 -22.49 -23.28
C GLN A 466 17.92 -21.70 -21.98
N ARG A 467 16.81 -21.69 -21.19
CA ARG A 467 16.81 -21.05 -19.87
C ARG A 467 17.83 -21.68 -18.91
N GLN A 468 17.91 -23.00 -18.86
CA GLN A 468 18.91 -23.68 -18.01
C GLN A 468 20.34 -23.30 -18.39
N ARG A 469 20.67 -23.25 -19.66
CA ARG A 469 22.00 -22.85 -20.15
C ARG A 469 22.31 -21.39 -19.84
N LEU A 470 21.35 -20.48 -20.00
CA LEU A 470 21.54 -19.06 -19.62
C LEU A 470 21.73 -18.88 -18.12
N VAL A 471 20.95 -19.61 -17.29
CA VAL A 471 21.12 -19.55 -15.83
C VAL A 471 22.45 -20.18 -15.38
N LEU A 472 22.93 -21.23 -16.08
CA LEU A 472 24.27 -21.75 -15.86
C LEU A 472 25.36 -20.71 -16.19
N ALA A 473 25.24 -19.99 -17.30
CA ALA A 473 26.15 -18.90 -17.65
C ALA A 473 26.16 -17.81 -16.56
N ARG A 474 24.97 -17.41 -16.05
CA ARG A 474 24.84 -16.47 -14.91
C ARG A 474 25.54 -17.00 -13.65
N ALA A 475 25.37 -18.29 -13.35
CA ALA A 475 25.98 -18.90 -12.18
C ALA A 475 27.52 -18.94 -12.31
N LEU A 476 28.05 -19.20 -13.51
CA LEU A 476 29.51 -19.13 -13.78
C LEU A 476 30.08 -17.72 -13.61
N LEU A 477 29.30 -16.68 -13.91
CA LEU A 477 29.70 -15.26 -13.73
C LEU A 477 29.62 -14.80 -12.27
N SER A 478 29.03 -15.59 -11.37
CA SER A 478 28.96 -15.26 -9.94
C SER A 478 30.30 -15.31 -9.21
N ASP A 479 31.31 -15.95 -9.82
CA ASP A 479 32.65 -16.15 -9.26
C ASP A 479 32.62 -16.87 -7.88
N ALA A 480 31.66 -17.78 -7.72
CA ALA A 480 31.50 -18.57 -6.51
C ALA A 480 32.48 -19.73 -6.47
N GLU A 481 32.99 -20.05 -5.28
CA GLU A 481 33.88 -21.21 -5.08
C GLU A 481 33.21 -22.55 -5.40
N MET A 482 31.92 -22.63 -5.10
CA MET A 482 31.15 -23.85 -5.26
C MET A 482 29.85 -23.56 -6.02
N LEU A 483 29.62 -24.40 -7.02
CA LEU A 483 28.44 -24.32 -7.85
C LEU A 483 27.65 -25.63 -7.69
N VAL A 484 26.43 -25.51 -7.19
CA VAL A 484 25.49 -26.62 -7.01
C VAL A 484 24.45 -26.54 -8.11
N LEU A 485 24.41 -27.55 -8.99
CA LEU A 485 23.44 -27.66 -10.09
C LEU A 485 22.42 -28.74 -9.76
N VAL A 486 21.11 -28.41 -9.84
CA VAL A 486 19.99 -29.31 -9.54
C VAL A 486 19.24 -29.72 -10.81
#